data_844034990aa4d161e7cafedccba79a16
#
_entry.id   844034990aa4d161e7cafedccba79a16
#
_cell.length_a   1.000
_cell.length_b   1.000
_cell.length_c   1.000
_cell.angle_alpha   90.00
_cell.angle_beta   90.00
_cell.angle_gamma   90.00
#
_symmetry.space_group_name_H-M   'P 1'
#
loop_
_entity.id
_entity.type
_entity.pdbx_description
1 polymer ?
#
loop_
_entity_poly.entity_id
_entity_poly.type
_entity_poly.pdbx_seq_one_letter_code
_entity_poly.pdbx_strand_id
1 'polypeptide(L)'
;MISMKRIVLLIGAMFAIFASITAQQAYNITAPHDPATVKMTEEDRGEVVKFEITDSPTYPGTTREVWVYVPKQYQDTAPACLLVCMDGILYDATTIMDNLIATGEMPVTIGVFVNPGVVYDENGEVVRYNRCKEFDSTDDRFVSFLEQEVLARVEGMQTQSGQTIRLSSDANDRAITGASSGGIAAFSAAWNRPDLFSRVYTTVGTFVAMRGGHEYAAIVRKTEPKPLRIYMQDGWYDVWNPIFGEWFEYNLLMESAFNFAGYEAFHVWNRGNHSIKYGTLAFPDAMRWLWKGYPARVQKGRSNNGMLQSILLPDCDWQIVATTGDISSDIYPAPNGQATYASGNKVYQINPTTREATSTTSLKTGDKLMGDGIILRGTSLYHNGKKVAEGLYDCQGVQALAENQYVVLCSDKTRATNRMRVLTQGERALVVSPDYRLCVSGQANTHHLLSTVMNQQGEMLYTEPFYYLQDLSNGTESKSGNMAFDTDGNLYVATALGVQVVDHNGRTRAILSLPAGEVQSLAFSGNYLYVVCGESIYVRQMKATGHNPAAEKVSYKSQGQG
;
A
#
# COMPACT_ATOMS: atom_id res chain seq x y z
N MET A 1 -31.66 -10.12 -41.80
CA MET A 1 -32.48 -8.96 -41.37
C MET A 1 -32.84 -9.13 -39.92
N ILE A 2 -32.17 -8.39 -39.04
CA ILE A 2 -32.49 -8.38 -37.61
C ILE A 2 -33.72 -7.49 -37.44
N SER A 3 -34.79 -8.05 -36.87
CA SER A 3 -36.08 -7.39 -36.73
C SER A 3 -35.94 -6.07 -35.93
N MET A 4 -36.54 -4.98 -36.41
CA MET A 4 -36.57 -3.67 -35.74
C MET A 4 -37.01 -3.74 -34.27
N LYS A 5 -37.84 -4.71 -33.89
CA LYS A 5 -38.24 -5.00 -32.51
C LYS A 5 -37.07 -5.44 -31.62
N ARG A 6 -36.05 -6.15 -32.16
CA ARG A 6 -34.86 -6.54 -31.41
C ARG A 6 -33.87 -5.40 -31.20
N ILE A 7 -33.83 -4.46 -32.16
CA ILE A 7 -33.03 -3.23 -32.05
C ILE A 7 -33.62 -2.30 -31.00
N VAL A 8 -34.95 -2.13 -30.96
CA VAL A 8 -35.61 -1.32 -29.92
C VAL A 8 -35.47 -1.93 -28.52
N LEU A 9 -35.49 -3.28 -28.40
CA LEU A 9 -35.25 -3.94 -27.12
C LEU A 9 -33.77 -3.83 -26.66
N LEU A 10 -32.81 -3.88 -27.57
CA LEU A 10 -31.38 -3.68 -27.26
C LEU A 10 -31.08 -2.23 -26.88
N ILE A 11 -31.69 -1.26 -27.55
CA ILE A 11 -31.57 0.18 -27.20
C ILE A 11 -32.26 0.45 -25.86
N GLY A 12 -33.43 -0.15 -25.61
CA GLY A 12 -34.13 -0.04 -24.33
C GLY A 12 -33.36 -0.69 -23.18
N ALA A 13 -32.71 -1.83 -23.41
CA ALA A 13 -31.84 -2.50 -22.42
C ALA A 13 -30.53 -1.69 -22.17
N MET A 14 -29.95 -1.09 -23.21
CA MET A 14 -28.80 -0.18 -23.05
C MET A 14 -29.18 1.09 -22.27
N PHE A 15 -30.35 1.70 -22.55
CA PHE A 15 -30.83 2.84 -21.76
C PHE A 15 -31.20 2.45 -20.32
N ALA A 16 -31.70 1.24 -20.06
CA ALA A 16 -31.96 0.75 -18.71
C ALA A 16 -30.66 0.45 -17.94
N ILE A 17 -29.60 0.01 -18.63
CA ILE A 17 -28.26 -0.19 -18.04
C ILE A 17 -27.57 1.16 -17.78
N PHE A 18 -27.79 2.18 -18.62
CA PHE A 18 -27.30 3.54 -18.35
C PHE A 18 -28.15 4.30 -17.32
N ALA A 19 -29.42 3.94 -17.11
CA ALA A 19 -30.28 4.55 -16.09
C ALA A 19 -30.05 3.96 -14.67
N SER A 20 -29.31 2.87 -14.53
CA SER A 20 -28.85 2.33 -13.24
C SER A 20 -27.50 2.92 -12.80
N ILE A 21 -26.90 3.82 -13.57
CA ILE A 21 -25.83 4.69 -13.09
C ILE A 21 -26.51 5.79 -12.29
N THR A 22 -26.75 5.48 -11.00
CA THR A 22 -26.85 6.40 -9.87
C THR A 22 -27.53 7.74 -10.19
N ALA A 23 -28.85 7.83 -9.97
CA ALA A 23 -29.46 9.09 -9.57
C ALA A 23 -28.84 9.47 -8.21
N GLN A 24 -27.69 10.15 -8.29
CA GLN A 24 -27.00 10.70 -7.16
C GLN A 24 -27.91 11.77 -6.56
N GLN A 25 -28.40 11.52 -5.36
CA GLN A 25 -29.16 12.51 -4.63
C GLN A 25 -28.24 13.71 -4.36
N ALA A 26 -28.44 14.79 -5.11
CA ALA A 26 -27.85 16.07 -4.74
C ALA A 26 -28.33 16.39 -3.32
N TYR A 27 -27.41 16.43 -2.37
CA TYR A 27 -27.74 16.69 -0.97
C TYR A 27 -28.39 18.07 -0.89
N ASN A 28 -29.69 18.09 -0.62
CA ASN A 28 -30.45 19.32 -0.55
C ASN A 28 -30.20 19.96 0.82
N ILE A 29 -29.51 21.10 0.87
CA ILE A 29 -29.19 21.85 2.09
C ILE A 29 -30.45 22.25 2.87
N THR A 30 -31.63 22.17 2.26
CA THR A 30 -32.94 22.42 2.87
C THR A 30 -33.63 21.15 3.38
N ALA A 31 -32.97 20.00 3.36
CA ALA A 31 -33.52 18.77 3.96
C ALA A 31 -33.75 18.99 5.47
N PRO A 32 -34.81 18.39 6.03
CA PRO A 32 -35.03 18.46 7.47
C PRO A 32 -33.76 17.94 8.20
N HIS A 33 -33.41 18.59 9.29
CA HIS A 33 -32.26 18.20 10.10
C HIS A 33 -32.37 16.73 10.51
N ASP A 34 -31.29 15.97 10.31
CA ASP A 34 -31.21 14.60 10.76
C ASP A 34 -31.44 14.55 12.29
N PRO A 35 -32.31 13.68 12.82
CA PRO A 35 -32.51 13.56 14.27
C PRO A 35 -31.22 13.36 15.07
N ALA A 36 -30.21 12.74 14.48
CA ALA A 36 -28.91 12.54 15.11
C ALA A 36 -28.16 13.86 15.38
N THR A 37 -28.55 14.99 14.77
CA THR A 37 -27.95 16.30 15.05
C THR A 37 -28.51 17.01 16.27
N VAL A 38 -29.54 16.45 16.91
CA VAL A 38 -30.17 17.05 18.08
C VAL A 38 -29.36 16.69 19.33
N LYS A 39 -28.91 17.71 20.06
CA LYS A 39 -28.14 17.52 21.28
C LYS A 39 -28.95 16.86 22.38
N MET A 40 -28.48 15.74 22.90
CA MET A 40 -29.08 15.05 24.03
C MET A 40 -28.93 15.83 25.35
N THR A 41 -29.65 15.40 26.41
CA THR A 41 -29.45 15.94 27.76
C THR A 41 -28.03 15.63 28.27
N GLU A 42 -27.57 16.35 29.29
CA GLU A 42 -26.24 16.11 29.87
C GLU A 42 -26.07 14.72 30.45
N GLU A 43 -27.15 14.17 31.00
CA GLU A 43 -27.17 12.83 31.60
C GLU A 43 -27.06 11.71 30.56
N ASP A 44 -27.49 11.96 29.31
CA ASP A 44 -27.54 10.97 28.23
C ASP A 44 -26.35 11.04 27.29
N ARG A 45 -25.55 12.10 27.41
CA ARG A 45 -24.34 12.29 26.57
C ARG A 45 -23.16 11.49 27.09
N GLY A 46 -22.27 11.13 26.15
CA GLY A 46 -20.93 10.65 26.48
C GLY A 46 -20.05 11.75 27.10
N GLU A 47 -18.97 11.35 27.71
CA GLU A 47 -17.96 12.24 28.28
C GLU A 47 -16.84 12.56 27.28
N VAL A 48 -16.19 13.72 27.46
CA VAL A 48 -15.00 14.09 26.68
C VAL A 48 -13.86 14.42 27.63
N VAL A 49 -12.74 13.71 27.45
CA VAL A 49 -11.49 13.96 28.18
C VAL A 49 -10.47 14.53 27.22
N LYS A 50 -9.64 15.48 27.68
CA LYS A 50 -8.58 16.13 26.88
C LYS A 50 -7.22 15.87 27.50
N PHE A 51 -6.22 15.61 26.66
CA PHE A 51 -4.81 15.59 27.05
C PHE A 51 -3.93 16.21 25.96
N GLU A 52 -2.67 16.45 26.29
CA GLU A 52 -1.67 16.97 25.36
C GLU A 52 -0.55 15.97 25.14
N ILE A 53 0.04 16.00 23.93
CA ILE A 53 1.28 15.29 23.59
C ILE A 53 2.34 16.33 23.29
N THR A 54 3.41 16.35 24.09
CA THR A 54 4.53 17.29 23.98
C THR A 54 5.88 16.60 23.76
N ASP A 55 5.88 15.28 23.85
CA ASP A 55 7.07 14.42 23.86
C ASP A 55 7.08 13.41 22.70
N SER A 56 6.50 13.80 21.54
CA SER A 56 6.40 12.91 20.37
C SER A 56 7.78 12.58 19.77
N PRO A 57 8.24 11.33 19.78
CA PRO A 57 9.44 10.91 19.07
C PRO A 57 9.28 10.97 17.54
N THR A 58 8.08 10.72 17.01
CA THR A 58 7.81 10.79 15.56
C THR A 58 7.83 12.22 15.05
N TYR A 59 7.33 13.18 15.86
CA TYR A 59 7.28 14.60 15.53
C TYR A 59 7.91 15.45 16.64
N PRO A 60 9.24 15.38 16.84
CA PRO A 60 9.91 16.03 17.97
C PRO A 60 9.71 17.53 17.99
N GLY A 61 9.54 18.08 19.19
CA GLY A 61 9.32 19.50 19.46
C GLY A 61 7.91 20.00 19.17
N THR A 62 6.97 19.11 18.81
CA THR A 62 5.56 19.51 18.62
C THR A 62 4.76 19.35 19.90
N THR A 63 3.80 20.27 20.08
CA THR A 63 2.71 20.14 21.04
C THR A 63 1.41 19.97 20.28
N ARG A 64 0.53 19.08 20.76
CA ARG A 64 -0.82 18.90 20.19
C ARG A 64 -1.82 18.49 21.24
N GLU A 65 -3.05 18.87 21.02
CA GLU A 65 -4.19 18.50 21.85
C GLU A 65 -4.87 17.26 21.24
N VAL A 66 -5.33 16.38 22.14
CA VAL A 66 -6.12 15.19 21.80
C VAL A 66 -7.34 15.14 22.71
N TRP A 67 -8.52 14.92 22.13
CA TRP A 67 -9.75 14.67 22.87
C TRP A 67 -10.19 13.23 22.71
N VAL A 68 -10.67 12.66 23.77
CA VAL A 68 -11.23 11.30 23.79
C VAL A 68 -12.68 11.40 24.21
N TYR A 69 -13.58 11.04 23.31
CA TYR A 69 -15.00 10.92 23.58
C TYR A 69 -15.31 9.46 23.93
N VAL A 70 -16.00 9.25 25.06
CA VAL A 70 -16.47 7.94 25.51
C VAL A 70 -18.01 7.98 25.59
N PRO A 71 -18.72 7.18 24.78
CA PRO A 71 -20.19 7.21 24.81
C PRO A 71 -20.76 6.66 26.10
N LYS A 72 -21.94 7.12 26.49
CA LYS A 72 -22.66 6.70 27.70
C LYS A 72 -22.85 5.17 27.80
N GLN A 73 -22.97 4.51 26.62
CA GLN A 73 -23.21 3.07 26.53
C GLN A 73 -21.92 2.23 26.69
N TYR A 74 -20.76 2.87 26.81
CA TYR A 74 -19.49 2.16 26.95
C TYR A 74 -19.43 1.35 28.24
N GLN A 75 -18.90 0.14 28.16
CA GLN A 75 -18.60 -0.75 29.27
C GLN A 75 -17.22 -1.36 29.07
N ASP A 76 -16.38 -1.37 30.08
CA ASP A 76 -14.98 -1.89 29.98
C ASP A 76 -14.87 -3.41 29.98
N THR A 77 -16.00 -4.11 29.88
CA THR A 77 -16.07 -5.58 29.78
C THR A 77 -15.65 -6.12 28.43
N ALA A 78 -15.66 -5.26 27.38
CA ALA A 78 -15.20 -5.58 26.03
C ALA A 78 -14.56 -4.35 25.39
N PRO A 79 -13.59 -4.55 24.43
CA PRO A 79 -13.04 -3.44 23.65
C PRO A 79 -14.13 -2.76 22.81
N ALA A 80 -14.09 -1.42 22.74
CA ALA A 80 -15.00 -0.63 21.93
C ALA A 80 -14.46 -0.46 20.49
N CYS A 81 -15.36 -0.17 19.55
CA CYS A 81 -15.00 0.35 18.25
C CYS A 81 -14.31 1.71 18.39
N LEU A 82 -13.63 2.15 17.33
CA LEU A 82 -12.83 3.38 17.31
C LEU A 82 -13.20 4.26 16.12
N LEU A 83 -13.33 5.56 16.35
CA LEU A 83 -13.32 6.60 15.31
C LEU A 83 -12.18 7.58 15.60
N VAL A 84 -11.22 7.70 14.68
CA VAL A 84 -10.18 8.76 14.73
C VAL A 84 -10.58 9.90 13.82
N CYS A 85 -10.50 11.15 14.31
CA CYS A 85 -10.80 12.34 13.53
C CYS A 85 -9.65 13.35 13.62
N MET A 86 -9.18 13.83 12.49
CA MET A 86 -8.18 14.89 12.40
C MET A 86 -8.79 16.27 12.63
N ASP A 87 -7.91 17.24 13.03
CA ASP A 87 -8.25 18.64 13.33
C ASP A 87 -9.22 18.80 14.53
N GLY A 88 -9.16 17.91 15.51
CA GLY A 88 -9.98 17.97 16.70
C GLY A 88 -11.43 17.49 16.47
N ILE A 89 -12.36 17.96 17.31
CA ILE A 89 -13.76 17.55 17.23
C ILE A 89 -14.44 18.29 16.08
N LEU A 90 -14.50 17.65 14.92
CA LEU A 90 -15.23 18.14 13.75
C LEU A 90 -16.63 17.51 13.65
N TYR A 91 -17.45 17.97 12.70
CA TYR A 91 -18.74 17.40 12.28
C TYR A 91 -19.83 17.33 13.35
N ASP A 92 -19.73 18.06 14.45
CA ASP A 92 -20.56 17.84 15.63
C ASP A 92 -20.55 16.37 16.09
N ALA A 93 -19.39 15.72 15.89
CA ALA A 93 -19.25 14.26 15.94
C ALA A 93 -19.73 13.66 17.26
N THR A 94 -19.42 14.28 18.40
CA THR A 94 -19.84 13.77 19.73
C THR A 94 -21.35 13.71 19.86
N THR A 95 -22.08 14.76 19.42
CA THR A 95 -23.54 14.80 19.42
C THR A 95 -24.14 13.74 18.50
N ILE A 96 -23.59 13.60 17.30
CA ILE A 96 -24.10 12.63 16.31
C ILE A 96 -23.81 11.19 16.78
N MET A 97 -22.63 10.94 17.32
CA MET A 97 -22.27 9.63 17.89
C MET A 97 -23.16 9.25 19.06
N ASP A 98 -23.46 10.19 19.99
CA ASP A 98 -24.40 9.96 21.09
C ASP A 98 -25.73 9.39 20.56
N ASN A 99 -26.31 10.06 19.56
CA ASN A 99 -27.59 9.67 18.99
C ASN A 99 -27.53 8.34 18.21
N LEU A 100 -26.55 8.17 17.33
CA LEU A 100 -26.43 6.97 16.49
C LEU A 100 -26.11 5.71 17.32
N ILE A 101 -25.33 5.85 18.39
CA ILE A 101 -25.04 4.74 19.30
C ILE A 101 -26.27 4.41 20.15
N ALA A 102 -26.97 5.42 20.64
CA ALA A 102 -28.20 5.20 21.45
C ALA A 102 -29.32 4.53 20.65
N THR A 103 -29.42 4.83 19.33
CA THR A 103 -30.41 4.20 18.43
C THR A 103 -29.95 2.86 17.85
N GLY A 104 -28.71 2.46 18.10
CA GLY A 104 -28.13 1.23 17.56
C GLY A 104 -27.78 1.30 16.05
N GLU A 105 -27.76 2.51 15.46
CA GLU A 105 -27.36 2.74 14.08
C GLU A 105 -25.82 2.76 13.89
N MET A 106 -25.10 2.88 15.01
CA MET A 106 -23.65 2.79 15.10
C MET A 106 -23.27 1.93 16.32
N PRO A 107 -22.25 1.08 16.24
CA PRO A 107 -21.78 0.33 17.42
C PRO A 107 -21.24 1.27 18.49
N VAL A 108 -21.08 0.76 19.71
CA VAL A 108 -20.42 1.50 20.80
C VAL A 108 -19.00 1.84 20.34
N THR A 109 -18.74 3.12 20.10
CA THR A 109 -17.52 3.63 19.46
C THR A 109 -16.91 4.75 20.29
N ILE A 110 -15.65 4.62 20.65
CA ILE A 110 -14.85 5.69 21.27
C ILE A 110 -14.32 6.60 20.16
N GLY A 111 -14.45 7.92 20.34
CA GLY A 111 -13.92 8.94 19.43
C GLY A 111 -12.57 9.45 19.93
N VAL A 112 -11.56 9.48 19.05
CA VAL A 112 -10.24 10.09 19.33
C VAL A 112 -10.00 11.19 18.31
N PHE A 113 -9.92 12.43 18.79
CA PHE A 113 -9.86 13.64 17.97
C PHE A 113 -8.48 14.28 18.14
N VAL A 114 -7.71 14.36 17.04
CA VAL A 114 -6.29 14.67 17.09
C VAL A 114 -5.99 15.95 16.32
N ASN A 115 -5.45 16.96 17.02
CA ASN A 115 -4.91 18.15 16.35
C ASN A 115 -3.54 17.85 15.72
N PRO A 116 -3.18 18.56 14.64
CA PRO A 116 -1.80 18.54 14.14
C PRO A 116 -0.83 19.16 15.16
N GLY A 117 0.43 18.78 15.05
CA GLY A 117 1.48 19.34 15.90
C GLY A 117 1.79 20.81 15.60
N VAL A 118 2.08 21.55 16.64
CA VAL A 118 2.56 22.93 16.58
C VAL A 118 3.88 23.03 17.33
N VAL A 119 4.85 23.73 16.76
CA VAL A 119 6.13 24.03 17.40
C VAL A 119 6.09 25.48 17.89
N TYR A 120 6.41 25.66 19.16
CA TYR A 120 6.50 26.95 19.81
C TYR A 120 7.96 27.31 20.15
N ASP A 121 8.27 28.60 20.24
CA ASP A 121 9.54 29.08 20.77
C ASP A 121 9.50 29.19 22.31
N GLU A 122 10.59 29.69 22.87
CA GLU A 122 10.76 29.91 24.32
C GLU A 122 9.80 30.97 24.93
N ASN A 123 9.19 31.80 24.08
CA ASN A 123 8.20 32.81 24.48
C ASN A 123 6.76 32.33 24.33
N GLY A 124 6.56 31.08 23.81
CA GLY A 124 5.24 30.51 23.51
C GLY A 124 4.65 30.98 22.19
N GLU A 125 5.44 31.61 21.31
CA GLU A 125 5.00 32.03 19.99
C GLU A 125 5.11 30.86 18.98
N VAL A 126 4.16 30.78 18.06
CA VAL A 126 4.16 29.72 17.06
C VAL A 126 5.28 29.91 16.05
N VAL A 127 6.19 28.95 15.96
CA VAL A 127 7.29 28.91 15.00
C VAL A 127 6.90 28.10 13.75
N ARG A 128 6.14 27.00 13.92
CA ARG A 128 5.78 26.11 12.80
C ARG A 128 4.50 25.34 13.07
N TYR A 129 3.60 25.40 12.09
CA TYR A 129 2.46 24.49 12.02
C TYR A 129 2.82 23.23 11.22
N ASN A 130 2.68 22.07 11.83
CA ASN A 130 3.02 20.82 11.17
C ASN A 130 1.87 20.21 10.33
N ARG A 131 0.69 20.85 10.29
CA ARG A 131 -0.51 20.25 9.69
C ARG A 131 -0.26 19.68 8.30
N CYS A 132 0.27 20.46 7.36
CA CYS A 132 0.54 19.96 6.01
C CYS A 132 1.66 18.90 5.97
N LYS A 133 2.64 18.97 6.90
CA LYS A 133 3.70 17.96 6.99
C LYS A 133 3.15 16.61 7.47
N GLU A 134 2.22 16.63 8.40
CA GLU A 134 1.67 15.43 9.04
C GLU A 134 0.52 14.84 8.22
N PHE A 135 -0.42 15.69 7.78
CA PHE A 135 -1.67 15.26 7.19
C PHE A 135 -1.60 15.08 5.67
N ASP A 136 -0.83 15.90 4.95
CA ASP A 136 -0.69 15.75 3.49
C ASP A 136 0.42 14.74 3.12
N SER A 137 1.07 14.10 4.10
CA SER A 137 2.04 13.03 3.85
C SER A 137 1.33 11.78 3.35
N THR A 138 1.91 11.15 2.33
CA THR A 138 1.38 9.92 1.72
C THR A 138 2.07 8.66 2.24
N ASP A 139 3.08 8.83 3.11
CA ASP A 139 3.77 7.73 3.81
C ASP A 139 2.99 7.24 5.05
N ASP A 140 3.50 6.22 5.71
CA ASP A 140 2.89 5.59 6.89
C ASP A 140 3.25 6.26 8.23
N ARG A 141 4.04 7.33 8.20
CA ARG A 141 4.56 7.99 9.42
C ARG A 141 3.45 8.49 10.32
N PHE A 142 2.41 9.11 9.72
CA PHE A 142 1.31 9.65 10.51
C PHE A 142 0.46 8.55 11.15
N VAL A 143 0.17 7.48 10.44
CA VAL A 143 -0.60 6.36 11.00
C VAL A 143 0.20 5.60 12.05
N SER A 144 1.52 5.48 11.90
CA SER A 144 2.41 4.93 12.92
C SER A 144 2.42 5.79 14.19
N PHE A 145 2.46 7.12 14.04
CA PHE A 145 2.28 8.05 15.15
C PHE A 145 0.93 7.85 15.85
N LEU A 146 -0.17 7.73 15.10
CA LEU A 146 -1.49 7.46 15.69
C LEU A 146 -1.47 6.18 16.52
N GLU A 147 -0.96 5.10 15.99
CA GLU A 147 -0.90 3.80 16.68
C GLU A 147 -0.02 3.84 17.93
N GLN A 148 1.23 4.30 17.78
CA GLN A 148 2.27 4.15 18.80
C GLN A 148 2.23 5.22 19.88
N GLU A 149 1.73 6.41 19.57
CA GLU A 149 1.79 7.54 20.49
C GLU A 149 0.42 8.02 20.93
N VAL A 150 -0.58 8.07 20.05
CA VAL A 150 -1.92 8.55 20.41
C VAL A 150 -2.74 7.42 21.01
N LEU A 151 -2.98 6.34 20.25
CA LEU A 151 -3.86 5.25 20.69
C LEU A 151 -3.25 4.46 21.85
N ALA A 152 -1.91 4.33 21.90
CA ALA A 152 -1.22 3.71 23.03
C ALA A 152 -1.43 4.49 24.35
N ARG A 153 -1.64 5.82 24.30
CA ARG A 153 -1.97 6.63 25.49
C ARG A 153 -3.44 6.58 25.85
N VAL A 154 -4.34 6.44 24.87
CA VAL A 154 -5.78 6.29 25.09
C VAL A 154 -6.11 4.93 25.72
N GLU A 155 -5.42 3.88 25.28
CA GLU A 155 -5.57 2.54 25.83
C GLU A 155 -5.18 2.54 27.33
N GLY A 156 -6.09 2.11 28.18
CA GLY A 156 -5.87 2.09 29.62
C GLY A 156 -6.19 3.39 30.35
N MET A 157 -6.57 4.48 29.67
CA MET A 157 -7.08 5.69 30.34
C MET A 157 -8.34 5.35 31.15
N GLN A 158 -8.56 6.14 32.20
CA GLN A 158 -9.77 6.01 33.03
C GLN A 158 -10.82 7.02 32.59
N THR A 159 -12.06 6.58 32.46
CA THR A 159 -13.23 7.45 32.32
C THR A 159 -13.53 8.18 33.64
N GLN A 160 -14.36 9.21 33.59
CA GLN A 160 -14.80 9.90 34.82
C GLN A 160 -15.54 8.96 35.80
N SER A 161 -16.19 7.92 35.27
CA SER A 161 -16.86 6.88 36.08
C SER A 161 -15.89 5.79 36.58
N GLY A 162 -14.61 5.86 36.26
CA GLY A 162 -13.56 4.92 36.68
C GLY A 162 -13.48 3.63 35.85
N GLN A 163 -14.11 3.59 34.69
CA GLN A 163 -13.98 2.47 33.75
C GLN A 163 -12.67 2.61 32.97
N THR A 164 -12.01 1.51 32.67
CA THR A 164 -10.78 1.50 31.85
C THR A 164 -11.11 1.50 30.36
N ILE A 165 -10.57 2.45 29.59
CA ILE A 165 -10.74 2.51 28.14
C ILE A 165 -9.99 1.34 27.50
N ARG A 166 -10.70 0.57 26.68
CA ARG A 166 -10.21 -0.56 25.91
C ARG A 166 -10.64 -0.40 24.45
N LEU A 167 -9.69 -0.32 23.54
CA LEU A 167 -9.92 -0.14 22.10
C LEU A 167 -9.79 -1.49 21.38
N SER A 168 -10.72 -1.80 20.47
CA SER A 168 -10.54 -2.96 19.59
C SER A 168 -9.30 -2.77 18.71
N SER A 169 -8.49 -3.80 18.57
CA SER A 169 -7.34 -3.83 17.65
C SER A 169 -7.71 -4.31 16.24
N ASP A 170 -8.95 -4.78 16.03
CA ASP A 170 -9.41 -5.24 14.72
C ASP A 170 -9.71 -4.04 13.81
N ALA A 171 -9.10 -4.01 12.63
CA ALA A 171 -9.36 -2.96 11.63
C ALA A 171 -10.85 -2.84 11.26
N ASN A 172 -11.61 -3.95 11.32
CA ASN A 172 -13.06 -3.94 11.07
C ASN A 172 -13.85 -3.10 12.07
N ASP A 173 -13.30 -2.85 13.24
CA ASP A 173 -13.90 -2.08 14.31
C ASP A 173 -13.41 -0.62 14.33
N ARG A 174 -12.63 -0.21 13.32
CA ARG A 174 -11.96 1.09 13.32
C ARG A 174 -12.28 1.92 12.09
N ALA A 175 -12.71 3.15 12.32
CA ALA A 175 -12.97 4.18 11.33
C ALA A 175 -12.03 5.36 11.51
N ILE A 176 -11.76 6.08 10.41
CA ILE A 176 -10.93 7.28 10.41
C ILE A 176 -11.54 8.35 9.49
N THR A 177 -11.47 9.63 9.89
CA THR A 177 -12.10 10.73 9.19
C THR A 177 -11.33 12.03 9.30
N GLY A 178 -11.56 12.94 8.36
CA GLY A 178 -11.04 14.30 8.39
C GLY A 178 -11.46 15.12 7.17
N ALA A 179 -11.13 16.41 7.22
CA ALA A 179 -11.46 17.38 6.19
C ALA A 179 -10.19 17.97 5.57
N SER A 180 -10.22 18.21 4.26
CA SER A 180 -9.11 18.84 3.53
C SER A 180 -7.81 18.03 3.67
N SER A 181 -6.73 18.59 4.23
CA SER A 181 -5.54 17.82 4.61
C SER A 181 -5.87 16.66 5.56
N GLY A 182 -6.82 16.84 6.49
CA GLY A 182 -7.32 15.77 7.35
C GLY A 182 -8.03 14.65 6.56
N GLY A 183 -8.67 14.99 5.44
CA GLY A 183 -9.36 14.04 4.56
C GLY A 183 -8.38 13.11 3.84
N ILE A 184 -7.30 13.66 3.26
CA ILE A 184 -6.24 12.83 2.69
C ILE A 184 -5.48 12.05 3.76
N ALA A 185 -5.25 12.62 4.96
CA ALA A 185 -4.63 11.92 6.07
C ALA A 185 -5.45 10.68 6.49
N ALA A 186 -6.78 10.80 6.55
CA ALA A 186 -7.66 9.67 6.84
C ALA A 186 -7.53 8.56 5.81
N PHE A 187 -7.53 8.92 4.53
CA PHE A 187 -7.35 7.95 3.45
C PHE A 187 -5.95 7.34 3.48
N SER A 188 -4.88 8.16 3.59
CA SER A 188 -3.49 7.70 3.63
C SER A 188 -3.24 6.74 4.79
N ALA A 189 -3.79 7.03 5.97
CA ALA A 189 -3.67 6.17 7.14
C ALA A 189 -4.27 4.77 6.89
N ALA A 190 -5.51 4.70 6.41
CA ALA A 190 -6.17 3.44 6.10
C ALA A 190 -5.54 2.74 4.88
N TRP A 191 -5.05 3.49 3.91
CA TRP A 191 -4.37 2.96 2.73
C TRP A 191 -3.05 2.28 3.09
N ASN A 192 -2.22 2.92 3.91
CA ASN A 192 -0.92 2.39 4.32
C ASN A 192 -1.06 1.27 5.36
N ARG A 193 -2.06 1.38 6.26
CA ARG A 193 -2.29 0.42 7.35
C ARG A 193 -3.74 -0.09 7.34
N PRO A 194 -4.12 -0.88 6.31
CA PRO A 194 -5.46 -1.49 6.24
C PRO A 194 -5.70 -2.55 7.33
N ASP A 195 -4.65 -2.95 8.03
CA ASP A 195 -4.70 -3.76 9.25
C ASP A 195 -5.13 -2.96 10.49
N LEU A 196 -5.08 -1.62 10.45
CA LEU A 196 -5.50 -0.75 11.55
C LEU A 196 -6.85 -0.08 11.30
N PHE A 197 -7.21 0.25 10.07
CA PHE A 197 -8.45 0.94 9.71
C PHE A 197 -9.07 0.35 8.44
N SER A 198 -10.37 0.08 8.47
CA SER A 198 -11.11 -0.40 7.29
C SER A 198 -12.21 0.55 6.80
N ARG A 199 -12.53 1.61 7.54
CA ARG A 199 -13.60 2.55 7.24
C ARG A 199 -13.07 3.98 7.18
N VAL A 200 -13.31 4.66 6.07
CA VAL A 200 -12.80 6.01 5.81
C VAL A 200 -13.94 6.96 5.45
N TYR A 201 -14.00 8.09 6.14
CA TYR A 201 -14.80 9.23 5.71
C TYR A 201 -13.87 10.40 5.39
N THR A 202 -13.84 10.82 4.13
CA THR A 202 -13.04 11.96 3.65
C THR A 202 -13.93 13.05 3.12
N THR A 203 -13.73 14.29 3.59
CA THR A 203 -14.49 15.46 3.13
C THR A 203 -13.56 16.50 2.55
N VAL A 204 -13.93 17.09 1.42
CA VAL A 204 -13.12 18.09 0.69
C VAL A 204 -11.64 17.71 0.62
N GLY A 205 -11.37 16.43 0.36
CA GLY A 205 -10.05 15.81 0.52
C GLY A 205 -8.95 16.44 -0.35
N THR A 206 -7.76 16.69 0.22
CA THR A 206 -6.62 17.32 -0.46
C THR A 206 -5.88 16.32 -1.36
N PHE A 207 -6.56 15.71 -2.32
CA PHE A 207 -5.94 14.81 -3.29
C PHE A 207 -5.24 15.54 -4.45
N VAL A 208 -4.88 16.79 -4.27
CA VAL A 208 -4.23 17.66 -5.25
C VAL A 208 -2.70 17.54 -5.23
N ALA A 209 -2.03 18.24 -6.15
CA ALA A 209 -0.57 18.21 -6.32
C ALA A 209 0.18 19.01 -5.22
N MET A 210 -0.17 18.81 -3.96
CA MET A 210 0.45 19.51 -2.84
C MET A 210 1.66 18.77 -2.27
N ARG A 211 1.49 17.50 -1.89
CA ARG A 211 2.56 16.64 -1.34
C ARG A 211 2.44 15.19 -1.82
N GLY A 212 2.13 14.97 -3.09
CA GLY A 212 1.99 13.65 -3.69
C GLY A 212 0.56 13.08 -3.69
N GLY A 213 -0.42 13.79 -3.12
CA GLY A 213 -1.81 13.31 -3.05
C GLY A 213 -2.44 13.01 -4.42
N HIS A 214 -2.05 13.74 -5.46
CA HIS A 214 -2.51 13.55 -6.83
C HIS A 214 -2.10 12.20 -7.46
N GLU A 215 -1.08 11.54 -6.93
CA GLU A 215 -0.63 10.24 -7.40
C GLU A 215 -1.60 9.10 -7.00
N TYR A 216 -2.38 9.28 -5.95
CA TYR A 216 -3.26 8.24 -5.43
C TYR A 216 -4.23 7.69 -6.48
N ALA A 217 -4.85 8.54 -7.30
CA ALA A 217 -5.80 8.08 -8.30
C ALA A 217 -5.17 7.10 -9.31
N ALA A 218 -3.91 7.31 -9.69
CA ALA A 218 -3.16 6.41 -10.57
C ALA A 218 -2.73 5.12 -9.83
N ILE A 219 -2.26 5.24 -8.59
CA ILE A 219 -1.75 4.12 -7.79
C ILE A 219 -2.89 3.20 -7.35
N VAL A 220 -4.04 3.75 -6.93
CA VAL A 220 -5.25 2.97 -6.58
C VAL A 220 -5.69 2.06 -7.73
N ARG A 221 -5.67 2.56 -8.97
CA ARG A 221 -6.03 1.78 -10.17
C ARG A 221 -5.08 0.61 -10.44
N LYS A 222 -3.83 0.74 -10.04
CA LYS A 222 -2.78 -0.28 -10.25
C LYS A 222 -2.70 -1.26 -9.09
N THR A 223 -3.10 -0.84 -7.90
CA THR A 223 -2.95 -1.63 -6.68
C THR A 223 -4.08 -2.65 -6.51
N GLU A 224 -3.73 -3.83 -6.05
CA GLU A 224 -4.69 -4.82 -5.58
C GLU A 224 -5.58 -4.21 -4.49
N PRO A 225 -6.92 -4.31 -4.59
CA PRO A 225 -7.81 -3.67 -3.61
C PRO A 225 -7.54 -4.12 -2.18
N LYS A 226 -7.56 -3.16 -1.28
CA LYS A 226 -7.47 -3.37 0.17
C LYS A 226 -8.87 -3.45 0.77
N PRO A 227 -9.07 -4.06 1.95
CA PRO A 227 -10.39 -4.19 2.58
C PRO A 227 -10.84 -2.86 3.20
N LEU A 228 -11.12 -1.88 2.35
CA LEU A 228 -11.54 -0.53 2.75
C LEU A 228 -12.94 -0.22 2.25
N ARG A 229 -13.72 0.42 3.10
CA ARG A 229 -15.02 1.05 2.80
C ARG A 229 -14.84 2.56 2.90
N ILE A 230 -15.20 3.30 1.84
CA ILE A 230 -14.82 4.72 1.70
C ILE A 230 -16.06 5.56 1.42
N TYR A 231 -16.32 6.56 2.25
CA TYR A 231 -17.34 7.56 2.01
C TYR A 231 -16.67 8.90 1.72
N MET A 232 -17.05 9.52 0.59
CA MET A 232 -16.49 10.80 0.14
C MET A 232 -17.55 11.90 0.14
N GLN A 233 -17.16 13.10 0.53
CA GLN A 233 -17.99 14.29 0.35
C GLN A 233 -17.15 15.43 -0.20
N ASP A 234 -17.67 16.13 -1.23
CA ASP A 234 -17.06 17.34 -1.76
C ASP A 234 -18.11 18.24 -2.43
N GLY A 235 -17.74 19.44 -2.82
CA GLY A 235 -18.59 20.43 -3.45
C GLY A 235 -18.05 20.95 -4.80
N TRP A 236 -18.96 21.20 -5.74
CA TRP A 236 -18.63 21.66 -7.10
C TRP A 236 -17.91 23.02 -7.14
N TYR A 237 -17.95 23.80 -6.07
CA TYR A 237 -17.30 25.09 -5.94
C TYR A 237 -16.15 25.03 -4.92
N ASP A 238 -15.51 23.87 -4.81
CA ASP A 238 -14.32 23.71 -3.97
C ASP A 238 -13.14 24.54 -4.52
N VAL A 239 -12.02 24.58 -3.80
CA VAL A 239 -10.86 25.43 -4.12
C VAL A 239 -10.29 25.05 -5.48
N TRP A 240 -10.19 26.03 -6.34
CA TRP A 240 -9.31 26.01 -7.51
C TRP A 240 -8.02 26.76 -7.19
N ASN A 241 -6.90 26.08 -7.37
CA ASN A 241 -5.58 26.68 -7.13
C ASN A 241 -4.67 26.48 -8.36
N PRO A 242 -4.12 27.56 -8.97
CA PRO A 242 -3.34 27.46 -10.19
C PRO A 242 -2.03 26.66 -10.04
N ILE A 243 -1.57 26.42 -8.80
CA ILE A 243 -0.32 25.69 -8.51
C ILE A 243 -0.60 24.23 -8.17
N PHE A 244 -1.63 23.98 -7.35
CA PHE A 244 -1.90 22.63 -6.82
C PHE A 244 -3.00 21.89 -7.56
N GLY A 245 -3.85 22.59 -8.31
CA GLY A 245 -4.98 22.03 -9.04
C GLY A 245 -6.33 22.28 -8.39
N GLU A 246 -7.37 21.59 -8.83
CA GLU A 246 -8.74 21.75 -8.39
C GLU A 246 -9.18 20.59 -7.49
N TRP A 247 -9.59 20.90 -6.26
CA TRP A 247 -9.93 19.87 -5.26
C TRP A 247 -11.05 18.95 -5.72
N PHE A 248 -12.14 19.51 -6.24
CA PHE A 248 -13.28 18.71 -6.69
C PHE A 248 -12.92 17.75 -7.84
N GLU A 249 -12.15 18.21 -8.84
CA GLU A 249 -11.71 17.35 -9.94
C GLU A 249 -10.83 16.19 -9.45
N TYR A 250 -9.92 16.44 -8.51
CA TYR A 250 -9.11 15.36 -7.94
C TYR A 250 -9.93 14.37 -7.09
N ASN A 251 -10.96 14.83 -6.39
CA ASN A 251 -11.91 13.95 -5.71
C ASN A 251 -12.73 13.11 -6.70
N LEU A 252 -13.11 13.64 -7.86
CA LEU A 252 -13.73 12.87 -8.95
C LEU A 252 -12.76 11.82 -9.53
N LEU A 253 -11.47 12.15 -9.68
CA LEU A 253 -10.45 11.19 -10.11
C LEU A 253 -10.29 10.05 -9.09
N MET A 254 -10.33 10.35 -7.80
CA MET A 254 -10.31 9.35 -6.74
C MET A 254 -11.54 8.45 -6.77
N GLU A 255 -12.74 9.01 -6.90
CA GLU A 255 -13.99 8.23 -7.09
C GLU A 255 -13.86 7.28 -8.28
N SER A 256 -13.44 7.80 -9.42
CA SER A 256 -13.23 7.00 -10.64
C SER A 256 -12.20 5.88 -10.42
N ALA A 257 -11.16 6.12 -9.60
CA ALA A 257 -10.16 5.11 -9.27
C ALA A 257 -10.75 4.03 -8.34
N PHE A 258 -11.52 4.41 -7.32
CA PHE A 258 -12.18 3.47 -6.43
C PHE A 258 -13.18 2.58 -7.17
N ASN A 259 -13.99 3.15 -8.04
CA ASN A 259 -14.93 2.41 -8.88
C ASN A 259 -14.21 1.40 -9.80
N PHE A 260 -13.11 1.82 -10.44
CA PHE A 260 -12.30 0.94 -11.29
C PHE A 260 -11.65 -0.19 -10.48
N ALA A 261 -11.11 0.12 -9.31
CA ALA A 261 -10.48 -0.87 -8.42
C ALA A 261 -11.50 -1.72 -7.65
N GLY A 262 -12.81 -1.42 -7.74
CA GLY A 262 -13.87 -2.22 -7.15
C GLY A 262 -14.02 -2.05 -5.64
N TYR A 263 -13.59 -0.92 -5.09
CA TYR A 263 -13.83 -0.61 -3.68
C TYR A 263 -15.32 -0.42 -3.38
N GLU A 264 -15.74 -0.76 -2.17
CA GLU A 264 -17.03 -0.32 -1.63
C GLU A 264 -16.91 1.16 -1.28
N ALA A 265 -17.22 2.02 -2.26
CA ALA A 265 -17.10 3.47 -2.14
C ALA A 265 -18.46 4.13 -2.39
N PHE A 266 -18.75 5.18 -1.63
CA PHE A 266 -19.92 6.03 -1.80
C PHE A 266 -19.50 7.49 -1.76
N HIS A 267 -20.20 8.34 -2.50
CA HIS A 267 -19.87 9.76 -2.54
C HIS A 267 -21.13 10.63 -2.52
N VAL A 268 -20.96 11.82 -1.96
CA VAL A 268 -21.98 12.89 -1.99
C VAL A 268 -21.35 14.15 -2.54
N TRP A 269 -21.75 14.51 -3.75
CA TRP A 269 -21.35 15.76 -4.39
C TRP A 269 -22.45 16.80 -4.27
N ASN A 270 -22.13 18.00 -3.86
CA ASN A 270 -23.10 19.08 -3.67
C ASN A 270 -22.62 20.39 -4.30
N ARG A 271 -23.41 21.47 -4.18
CA ARG A 271 -23.04 22.82 -4.64
C ARG A 271 -22.26 23.62 -3.56
N GLY A 272 -21.50 22.94 -2.71
CA GLY A 272 -20.69 23.56 -1.68
C GLY A 272 -19.35 24.05 -2.21
N ASN A 273 -18.68 24.77 -1.32
CA ASN A 273 -17.28 25.18 -1.46
C ASN A 273 -16.42 24.40 -0.46
N HIS A 274 -15.14 24.75 -0.32
CA HIS A 274 -14.19 24.15 0.64
C HIS A 274 -14.59 24.45 2.09
N SER A 275 -15.60 23.77 2.57
CA SER A 275 -16.19 24.02 3.89
C SER A 275 -16.60 22.74 4.60
N ILE A 276 -16.22 22.65 5.88
CA ILE A 276 -16.65 21.57 6.79
C ILE A 276 -18.16 21.42 6.92
N LYS A 277 -18.93 22.50 6.66
CA LYS A 277 -20.40 22.54 6.81
C LYS A 277 -21.09 21.38 6.10
N TYR A 278 -20.68 21.10 4.86
CA TYR A 278 -21.31 20.04 4.07
C TYR A 278 -20.89 18.65 4.54
N GLY A 279 -19.65 18.53 5.02
CA GLY A 279 -19.19 17.33 5.70
C GLY A 279 -19.96 17.06 6.98
N THR A 280 -20.28 18.09 7.77
CA THR A 280 -21.11 17.98 8.98
C THR A 280 -22.54 17.50 8.63
N LEU A 281 -23.14 18.05 7.58
CA LEU A 281 -24.48 17.61 7.16
C LEU A 281 -24.50 16.17 6.67
N ALA A 282 -23.46 15.69 6.04
CA ALA A 282 -23.34 14.31 5.54
C ALA A 282 -22.90 13.31 6.60
N PHE A 283 -22.36 13.76 7.75
CA PHE A 283 -21.73 12.90 8.74
C PHE A 283 -22.67 11.82 9.33
N PRO A 284 -23.96 12.09 9.67
CA PRO A 284 -24.86 11.04 10.14
C PRO A 284 -25.01 9.90 9.12
N ASP A 285 -25.25 10.24 7.85
CA ASP A 285 -25.42 9.26 6.79
C ASP A 285 -24.10 8.52 6.49
N ALA A 286 -22.95 9.23 6.56
CA ALA A 286 -21.64 8.64 6.41
C ALA A 286 -21.39 7.58 7.49
N MET A 287 -21.71 7.88 8.75
CA MET A 287 -21.55 6.92 9.85
C MET A 287 -22.47 5.70 9.67
N ARG A 288 -23.75 5.90 9.38
CA ARG A 288 -24.68 4.79 9.09
C ARG A 288 -24.17 3.91 7.94
N TRP A 289 -23.68 4.52 6.88
CA TRP A 289 -23.19 3.79 5.72
C TRP A 289 -21.87 3.06 6.00
N LEU A 290 -20.94 3.68 6.71
CA LEU A 290 -19.66 3.06 7.08
C LEU A 290 -19.86 1.86 8.00
N TRP A 291 -20.80 1.93 8.94
CA TRP A 291 -21.10 0.86 9.89
C TRP A 291 -22.21 -0.10 9.41
N LYS A 292 -22.74 0.11 8.21
CA LYS A 292 -23.76 -0.76 7.62
C LYS A 292 -23.31 -2.21 7.61
N GLY A 293 -24.14 -3.09 8.21
CA GLY A 293 -23.89 -4.53 8.26
C GLY A 293 -22.84 -4.96 9.28
N TYR A 294 -22.31 -4.04 10.10
CA TYR A 294 -21.42 -4.42 11.21
C TYR A 294 -22.12 -5.47 12.11
N PRO A 295 -21.43 -6.53 12.60
CA PRO A 295 -19.97 -6.73 12.61
C PRO A 295 -19.38 -7.48 11.39
N ALA A 296 -20.15 -7.68 10.32
CA ALA A 296 -19.59 -8.32 9.12
C ALA A 296 -18.36 -7.54 8.61
N ARG A 297 -17.31 -8.30 8.21
CA ARG A 297 -16.06 -7.71 7.78
C ARG A 297 -16.20 -6.97 6.45
N VAL A 298 -15.54 -5.83 6.35
CA VAL A 298 -15.33 -5.14 5.07
C VAL A 298 -14.50 -6.06 4.15
N GLN A 299 -15.03 -6.32 2.97
CA GLN A 299 -14.40 -7.22 2.01
C GLN A 299 -13.49 -6.46 1.05
N LYS A 300 -12.45 -7.14 0.55
CA LYS A 300 -11.66 -6.65 -0.57
C LYS A 300 -12.53 -6.55 -1.82
N GLY A 301 -12.39 -5.47 -2.57
CA GLY A 301 -13.00 -5.32 -3.87
C GLY A 301 -12.35 -6.21 -4.94
N ARG A 302 -12.98 -6.24 -6.11
CA ARG A 302 -12.43 -6.91 -7.28
C ARG A 302 -12.07 -5.88 -8.36
N SER A 303 -10.77 -5.73 -8.60
CA SER A 303 -10.27 -4.75 -9.56
C SER A 303 -10.59 -5.11 -11.01
N ASN A 304 -10.92 -4.10 -11.82
CA ASN A 304 -11.02 -4.21 -13.28
C ASN A 304 -9.66 -4.15 -13.97
N ASN A 305 -8.56 -4.11 -13.22
CA ASN A 305 -7.21 -4.09 -13.79
C ASN A 305 -6.88 -5.45 -14.42
N GLY A 306 -6.75 -5.48 -15.75
CA GLY A 306 -6.48 -6.70 -16.51
C GLY A 306 -5.16 -7.39 -16.15
N MET A 307 -4.12 -6.64 -15.74
CA MET A 307 -2.87 -7.23 -15.26
C MET A 307 -3.10 -8.00 -13.95
N LEU A 308 -3.76 -7.40 -12.95
CA LEU A 308 -4.09 -8.10 -11.70
C LEU A 308 -4.91 -9.37 -11.97
N GLN A 309 -5.91 -9.30 -12.86
CA GLN A 309 -6.76 -10.44 -13.21
C GLN A 309 -5.99 -11.56 -13.93
N SER A 310 -4.94 -11.21 -14.69
CA SER A 310 -4.12 -12.19 -15.42
C SER A 310 -3.12 -12.92 -14.53
N ILE A 311 -2.60 -12.26 -13.48
CA ILE A 311 -1.51 -12.80 -12.65
C ILE A 311 -1.97 -13.40 -11.31
N LEU A 312 -3.15 -12.98 -10.79
CA LEU A 312 -3.64 -13.41 -9.49
C LEU A 312 -4.63 -14.56 -9.59
N LEU A 313 -4.50 -15.53 -8.70
CA LEU A 313 -5.55 -16.51 -8.43
C LEU A 313 -6.63 -15.85 -7.55
N PRO A 314 -7.93 -16.03 -7.88
CA PRO A 314 -9.01 -15.61 -7.00
C PRO A 314 -8.86 -16.26 -5.61
N ASP A 315 -9.23 -15.50 -4.57
CA ASP A 315 -9.29 -15.97 -3.19
C ASP A 315 -7.97 -16.54 -2.62
N CYS A 316 -6.83 -16.23 -3.26
CA CYS A 316 -5.51 -16.59 -2.82
C CYS A 316 -4.76 -15.35 -2.32
N ASP A 317 -4.53 -15.29 -1.01
CA ASP A 317 -3.84 -14.20 -0.33
C ASP A 317 -2.44 -14.60 0.13
N TRP A 318 -1.68 -13.59 0.58
CA TRP A 318 -0.37 -13.79 1.21
C TRP A 318 -0.48 -14.63 2.48
N GLN A 319 0.45 -15.56 2.63
CA GLN A 319 0.57 -16.41 3.81
C GLN A 319 1.96 -16.29 4.39
N ILE A 320 2.05 -16.16 5.71
CA ILE A 320 3.35 -16.10 6.41
C ILE A 320 3.98 -17.49 6.40
N VAL A 321 5.27 -17.52 6.09
CA VAL A 321 6.13 -18.69 6.21
C VAL A 321 6.84 -18.64 7.58
N ALA A 322 7.03 -19.77 8.23
CA ALA A 322 7.83 -19.85 9.44
C ALA A 322 9.27 -19.43 9.13
N THR A 323 9.77 -18.39 9.82
CA THR A 323 11.15 -17.90 9.71
C THR A 323 11.94 -18.25 10.95
N THR A 324 13.24 -18.45 10.78
CA THR A 324 14.16 -18.84 11.86
C THR A 324 15.20 -17.75 12.12
N GLY A 325 14.79 -16.56 12.54
CA GLY A 325 15.69 -15.46 12.91
C GLY A 325 15.94 -14.46 11.77
N ASP A 326 16.96 -13.62 11.91
CA ASP A 326 17.29 -12.53 10.99
C ASP A 326 17.60 -13.02 9.57
N ILE A 327 16.89 -12.48 8.58
CA ILE A 327 17.14 -12.76 7.18
C ILE A 327 18.35 -11.92 6.74
N SER A 328 19.43 -12.59 6.36
CA SER A 328 20.72 -11.95 6.04
C SER A 328 21.08 -11.92 4.56
N SER A 329 20.15 -12.35 3.68
CA SER A 329 20.31 -12.29 2.21
C SER A 329 19.00 -11.92 1.54
N ASP A 330 19.06 -11.66 0.23
CA ASP A 330 17.88 -11.74 -0.63
C ASP A 330 17.31 -13.17 -0.60
N ILE A 331 16.03 -13.27 -1.03
CA ILE A 331 15.39 -14.56 -1.29
C ILE A 331 15.51 -14.89 -2.79
N TYR A 332 15.78 -16.15 -3.11
CA TYR A 332 16.05 -16.61 -4.46
C TYR A 332 15.17 -17.80 -4.83
N PRO A 333 14.79 -17.93 -6.12
CA PRO A 333 14.03 -19.10 -6.58
C PRO A 333 14.89 -20.36 -6.51
N ALA A 334 14.26 -21.46 -6.08
CA ALA A 334 14.84 -22.81 -6.04
C ALA A 334 13.94 -23.82 -6.77
N PRO A 335 14.41 -25.02 -7.12
CA PRO A 335 13.62 -26.03 -7.81
C PRO A 335 12.29 -26.36 -7.11
N ASN A 336 11.32 -26.90 -7.86
CA ASN A 336 10.03 -27.38 -7.36
C ASN A 336 9.16 -26.31 -6.66
N GLY A 337 9.24 -25.07 -7.10
CA GLY A 337 8.47 -23.97 -6.52
C GLY A 337 8.99 -23.48 -5.16
N GLN A 338 10.13 -23.96 -4.72
CA GLN A 338 10.77 -23.59 -3.46
C GLN A 338 11.52 -22.26 -3.58
N ALA A 339 11.90 -21.69 -2.44
CA ALA A 339 12.76 -20.52 -2.37
C ALA A 339 13.89 -20.73 -1.37
N THR A 340 15.04 -20.12 -1.63
CA THR A 340 16.26 -20.21 -0.81
C THR A 340 16.62 -18.83 -0.25
N TYR A 341 17.02 -18.80 1.03
CA TYR A 341 17.51 -17.58 1.69
C TYR A 341 18.56 -17.93 2.76
N ALA A 342 19.32 -16.94 3.22
CA ALA A 342 20.23 -17.08 4.34
C ALA A 342 19.69 -16.36 5.60
N SER A 343 19.91 -17.00 6.75
CA SER A 343 19.69 -16.43 8.07
C SER A 343 20.92 -16.73 8.94
N GLY A 344 21.59 -15.67 9.38
CA GLY A 344 22.90 -15.79 10.00
C GLY A 344 23.91 -16.51 9.08
N ASN A 345 24.48 -17.61 9.55
CA ASN A 345 25.40 -18.43 8.76
C ASN A 345 24.79 -19.69 8.15
N LYS A 346 23.45 -19.80 8.11
CA LYS A 346 22.75 -20.95 7.56
C LYS A 346 21.95 -20.57 6.34
N VAL A 347 21.88 -21.48 5.38
CA VAL A 347 21.01 -21.38 4.20
C VAL A 347 19.79 -22.26 4.43
N TYR A 348 18.62 -21.70 4.17
CA TYR A 348 17.33 -22.36 4.30
C TYR A 348 16.63 -22.48 2.96
N GLN A 349 15.83 -23.51 2.82
CA GLN A 349 14.93 -23.70 1.69
C GLN A 349 13.49 -23.82 2.19
N ILE A 350 12.59 -23.08 1.58
CA ILE A 350 11.18 -23.00 1.95
C ILE A 350 10.37 -23.91 1.03
N ASN A 351 9.56 -24.79 1.62
CA ASN A 351 8.55 -25.55 0.89
C ASN A 351 7.25 -24.72 0.81
N PRO A 352 6.73 -24.43 -0.39
CA PRO A 352 5.54 -23.57 -0.54
C PRO A 352 4.25 -24.20 0.01
N THR A 353 4.17 -25.54 0.04
CA THR A 353 2.97 -26.26 0.48
C THR A 353 2.92 -26.41 2.00
N THR A 354 4.04 -26.86 2.63
CA THR A 354 4.09 -27.00 4.09
C THR A 354 4.38 -25.66 4.78
N ARG A 355 4.94 -24.70 4.04
CA ARG A 355 5.38 -23.38 4.53
C ARG A 355 6.49 -23.47 5.57
N GLU A 356 7.23 -24.57 5.58
CA GLU A 356 8.34 -24.82 6.47
C GLU A 356 9.66 -24.47 5.82
N ALA A 357 10.57 -23.88 6.60
CA ALA A 357 11.93 -23.58 6.20
C ALA A 357 12.88 -24.63 6.78
N THR A 358 13.61 -25.32 5.90
CA THR A 358 14.58 -26.36 6.31
C THR A 358 16.00 -25.91 6.00
N SER A 359 16.91 -26.04 6.96
CA SER A 359 18.34 -25.72 6.76
C SER A 359 18.98 -26.74 5.81
N THR A 360 19.64 -26.24 4.76
CA THR A 360 20.28 -27.07 3.72
C THR A 360 21.80 -27.10 3.81
N THR A 361 22.42 -25.95 4.14
CA THR A 361 23.89 -25.82 4.23
C THR A 361 24.28 -24.66 5.15
N SER A 362 25.59 -24.51 5.41
CA SER A 362 26.12 -23.39 6.17
C SER A 362 27.11 -22.57 5.34
N LEU A 363 27.05 -21.25 5.54
CA LEU A 363 27.99 -20.28 4.98
C LEU A 363 29.22 -20.16 5.88
N LYS A 364 30.38 -19.94 5.28
CA LYS A 364 31.58 -19.55 6.01
C LYS A 364 31.54 -18.04 6.29
N THR A 365 32.33 -17.61 7.28
CA THR A 365 32.45 -16.17 7.57
C THR A 365 32.86 -15.38 6.32
N GLY A 366 32.08 -14.37 5.95
CA GLY A 366 32.29 -13.53 4.76
C GLY A 366 31.71 -14.10 3.46
N ASP A 367 31.12 -15.30 3.47
CA ASP A 367 30.35 -15.80 2.32
C ASP A 367 29.04 -15.01 2.17
N LYS A 368 28.64 -14.75 0.91
CA LYS A 368 27.33 -14.17 0.57
C LYS A 368 26.55 -15.15 -0.30
N LEU A 369 25.29 -15.40 0.06
CA LEU A 369 24.35 -16.13 -0.82
C LEU A 369 23.96 -15.20 -1.96
N MET A 370 24.07 -15.66 -3.21
CA MET A 370 23.79 -14.89 -4.43
C MET A 370 22.77 -15.59 -5.36
N GLY A 371 22.23 -16.73 -4.92
CA GLY A 371 21.27 -17.55 -5.66
C GLY A 371 21.17 -18.93 -5.03
N ASP A 372 20.25 -19.78 -5.53
CA ASP A 372 20.18 -21.17 -5.07
C ASP A 372 21.48 -21.92 -5.44
N GLY A 373 22.19 -22.39 -4.41
CA GLY A 373 23.51 -23.02 -4.55
C GLY A 373 24.64 -22.09 -5.02
N ILE A 374 24.40 -20.78 -5.14
CA ILE A 374 25.38 -19.78 -5.61
C ILE A 374 25.92 -18.99 -4.43
N ILE A 375 27.22 -19.06 -4.20
CA ILE A 375 27.91 -18.42 -3.09
C ILE A 375 29.07 -17.58 -3.61
N LEU A 376 29.11 -16.30 -3.21
CA LEU A 376 30.27 -15.43 -3.39
C LEU A 376 31.13 -15.49 -2.14
N ARG A 377 32.40 -15.86 -2.30
CA ARG A 377 33.42 -15.93 -1.25
C ARG A 377 34.58 -15.01 -1.60
N GLY A 378 34.68 -13.89 -0.91
CA GLY A 378 35.57 -12.81 -1.33
C GLY A 378 35.26 -12.37 -2.75
N THR A 379 36.19 -12.57 -3.70
CA THR A 379 36.00 -12.28 -5.12
C THR A 379 35.74 -13.53 -5.98
N SER A 380 35.56 -14.71 -5.35
CA SER A 380 35.35 -15.98 -6.05
C SER A 380 33.90 -16.43 -5.98
N LEU A 381 33.34 -16.81 -7.12
CA LEU A 381 31.99 -17.33 -7.25
C LEU A 381 32.00 -18.86 -7.27
N TYR A 382 31.14 -19.45 -6.46
CA TYR A 382 30.92 -20.90 -6.39
C TYR A 382 29.46 -21.20 -6.74
N HIS A 383 29.27 -22.29 -7.50
CA HIS A 383 27.92 -22.83 -7.78
C HIS A 383 27.93 -24.33 -7.43
N ASN A 384 27.05 -24.73 -6.53
CA ASN A 384 26.99 -26.10 -5.98
C ASN A 384 28.35 -26.63 -5.54
N GLY A 385 29.10 -25.80 -4.81
CA GLY A 385 30.40 -26.11 -4.26
C GLY A 385 31.57 -26.06 -5.24
N LYS A 386 31.35 -25.89 -6.54
CA LYS A 386 32.41 -25.76 -7.55
C LYS A 386 32.72 -24.29 -7.85
N LYS A 387 33.99 -23.91 -7.85
CA LYS A 387 34.41 -22.57 -8.27
C LYS A 387 34.15 -22.38 -9.75
N VAL A 388 33.35 -21.36 -10.10
CA VAL A 388 32.97 -21.02 -11.49
C VAL A 388 33.63 -19.75 -12.00
N ALA A 389 34.01 -18.84 -11.10
CA ALA A 389 34.71 -17.61 -11.44
C ALA A 389 35.55 -17.08 -10.27
N GLU A 390 36.45 -16.14 -10.57
CA GLU A 390 37.24 -15.39 -9.59
C GLU A 390 37.54 -13.97 -10.06
N GLY A 391 37.94 -13.09 -9.16
CA GLY A 391 38.25 -11.70 -9.44
C GLY A 391 37.00 -10.83 -9.67
N LEU A 392 35.86 -11.21 -9.07
CA LEU A 392 34.62 -10.42 -9.12
C LEU A 392 34.63 -9.39 -7.99
N TYR A 393 35.10 -8.19 -8.29
CA TYR A 393 35.13 -7.08 -7.35
C TYR A 393 33.78 -6.36 -7.32
N ASP A 394 33.35 -5.97 -6.12
CA ASP A 394 32.08 -5.26 -5.87
C ASP A 394 30.85 -5.94 -6.52
N CYS A 395 30.82 -7.28 -6.45
CA CYS A 395 29.73 -8.05 -7.04
C CYS A 395 28.41 -7.80 -6.28
N GLN A 396 27.44 -7.19 -6.95
CA GLN A 396 26.15 -6.79 -6.43
C GLN A 396 25.01 -7.72 -6.87
N GLY A 397 25.19 -8.51 -7.92
CA GLY A 397 24.19 -9.42 -8.43
C GLY A 397 24.78 -10.53 -9.28
N VAL A 398 24.17 -11.70 -9.23
CA VAL A 398 24.50 -12.86 -10.06
C VAL A 398 23.22 -13.50 -10.56
N GLN A 399 23.15 -13.75 -11.86
CA GLN A 399 22.08 -14.53 -12.47
C GLN A 399 22.70 -15.72 -13.23
N ALA A 400 22.40 -16.92 -12.76
CA ALA A 400 22.72 -18.12 -13.55
C ALA A 400 21.75 -18.23 -14.72
N LEU A 401 22.30 -18.62 -15.88
CA LEU A 401 21.54 -18.92 -17.10
C LEU A 401 21.69 -20.43 -17.42
N ALA A 402 20.92 -20.89 -18.40
CA ALA A 402 21.08 -22.25 -18.93
C ALA A 402 22.53 -22.53 -19.37
N GLU A 403 22.90 -23.79 -19.51
CA GLU A 403 24.22 -24.26 -19.97
C GLU A 403 25.42 -23.77 -19.12
N ASN A 404 25.21 -23.52 -17.81
CA ASN A 404 26.25 -23.00 -16.89
C ASN A 404 26.84 -21.66 -17.35
N GLN A 405 26.03 -20.81 -17.92
CA GLN A 405 26.36 -19.41 -18.19
C GLN A 405 25.91 -18.52 -17.03
N TYR A 406 26.55 -17.37 -16.88
CA TYR A 406 26.26 -16.42 -15.81
C TYR A 406 26.27 -14.99 -16.34
N VAL A 407 25.39 -14.17 -15.81
CA VAL A 407 25.49 -12.71 -15.87
C VAL A 407 25.80 -12.22 -14.46
N VAL A 408 26.78 -11.34 -14.34
CA VAL A 408 27.19 -10.75 -13.06
C VAL A 408 27.19 -9.23 -13.16
N LEU A 409 26.75 -8.59 -12.09
CA LEU A 409 26.83 -7.14 -11.91
C LEU A 409 28.04 -6.86 -11.00
N CYS A 410 29.10 -6.32 -11.56
CA CYS A 410 30.31 -6.00 -10.81
C CYS A 410 31.11 -4.85 -11.47
N SER A 411 32.09 -4.29 -10.76
CA SER A 411 32.84 -3.11 -11.22
C SER A 411 33.85 -3.40 -12.35
N ASP A 412 34.27 -4.64 -12.53
CA ASP A 412 35.38 -4.99 -13.47
C ASP A 412 34.88 -5.78 -14.70
N LYS A 413 34.87 -5.12 -15.85
CA LYS A 413 34.48 -5.69 -17.16
C LYS A 413 35.54 -6.65 -17.75
N THR A 414 36.80 -6.62 -17.29
CA THR A 414 37.88 -7.45 -17.84
C THR A 414 37.72 -8.94 -17.56
N ARG A 415 36.77 -9.29 -16.68
CA ARG A 415 36.45 -10.67 -16.30
C ARG A 415 35.40 -11.36 -17.16
N ALA A 416 34.93 -10.68 -18.22
CA ALA A 416 34.01 -11.30 -19.17
C ALA A 416 34.70 -12.51 -19.86
N THR A 417 33.98 -13.63 -19.91
CA THR A 417 34.43 -14.87 -20.57
C THR A 417 33.29 -15.47 -21.38
N ASN A 418 33.53 -16.53 -22.13
CA ASN A 418 32.48 -17.24 -22.88
C ASN A 418 31.32 -17.74 -22.00
N ARG A 419 31.56 -17.92 -20.69
CA ARG A 419 30.55 -18.37 -19.71
C ARG A 419 30.08 -17.26 -18.80
N MET A 420 30.75 -16.11 -18.80
CA MET A 420 30.46 -15.03 -17.88
C MET A 420 30.34 -13.70 -18.62
N ARG A 421 29.21 -13.09 -18.50
CA ARG A 421 28.89 -11.77 -19.03
C ARG A 421 28.87 -10.78 -17.89
N VAL A 422 29.55 -9.66 -18.05
CA VAL A 422 29.71 -8.67 -17.00
C VAL A 422 28.94 -7.42 -17.35
N LEU A 423 27.98 -7.07 -16.50
CA LEU A 423 27.31 -5.78 -16.49
C LEU A 423 28.02 -4.86 -15.49
N THR A 424 28.39 -3.67 -15.90
CA THR A 424 29.08 -2.68 -15.06
C THR A 424 28.22 -1.47 -14.71
N GLN A 425 26.98 -1.47 -15.15
CA GLN A 425 26.02 -0.39 -14.87
C GLN A 425 24.87 -0.90 -14.00
N GLY A 426 24.57 -0.17 -12.93
CA GLY A 426 23.61 -0.52 -11.92
C GLY A 426 24.28 -0.68 -10.55
N GLU A 427 23.51 -0.52 -9.50
CA GLU A 427 24.02 -0.51 -8.13
C GLU A 427 23.46 -1.63 -7.27
N ARG A 428 22.34 -2.22 -7.65
CA ARG A 428 21.63 -3.26 -6.90
C ARG A 428 20.96 -4.22 -7.85
N ALA A 429 20.79 -5.44 -7.40
CA ALA A 429 20.01 -6.47 -8.05
C ALA A 429 20.24 -6.60 -9.56
N LEU A 430 20.08 -7.78 -10.07
CA LEU A 430 20.24 -8.11 -11.47
C LEU A 430 19.23 -9.19 -11.84
N VAL A 431 18.52 -9.01 -12.95
CA VAL A 431 17.71 -10.07 -13.54
C VAL A 431 17.81 -10.05 -15.08
N VAL A 432 17.72 -11.21 -15.71
CA VAL A 432 17.75 -11.38 -17.15
C VAL A 432 16.36 -11.74 -17.65
N SER A 433 15.93 -11.09 -18.74
CA SER A 433 14.64 -11.38 -19.37
C SER A 433 14.54 -12.82 -19.86
N PRO A 434 13.33 -13.41 -19.94
CA PRO A 434 13.12 -14.82 -20.33
C PRO A 434 13.72 -15.18 -21.71
N ASP A 435 13.79 -14.23 -22.62
CA ASP A 435 14.35 -14.41 -23.97
C ASP A 435 15.85 -14.12 -24.05
N TYR A 436 16.50 -13.80 -22.94
CA TYR A 436 17.92 -13.43 -22.81
C TYR A 436 18.35 -12.22 -23.67
N ARG A 437 17.42 -11.30 -23.92
CA ARG A 437 17.70 -10.10 -24.72
C ARG A 437 17.94 -8.84 -23.89
N LEU A 438 17.48 -8.85 -22.64
CA LEU A 438 17.61 -7.72 -21.72
C LEU A 438 18.20 -8.17 -20.39
N CYS A 439 19.09 -7.34 -19.83
CA CYS A 439 19.47 -7.36 -18.43
C CYS A 439 18.86 -6.15 -17.75
N VAL A 440 18.20 -6.35 -16.62
CA VAL A 440 17.67 -5.27 -15.80
C VAL A 440 18.47 -5.18 -14.51
N SER A 441 18.90 -3.97 -14.16
CA SER A 441 19.60 -3.70 -12.90
C SER A 441 18.95 -2.55 -12.16
N GLY A 442 19.03 -2.59 -10.82
CA GLY A 442 18.57 -1.52 -9.97
C GLY A 442 19.44 -0.28 -10.07
N GLN A 443 18.88 0.88 -9.76
CA GLN A 443 19.57 2.14 -9.63
C GLN A 443 19.10 2.82 -8.35
N ALA A 444 20.04 3.27 -7.52
CA ALA A 444 19.70 3.96 -6.28
C ALA A 444 19.06 5.33 -6.56
N ASN A 445 18.15 5.72 -5.67
CA ASN A 445 17.57 7.07 -5.61
C ASN A 445 16.86 7.54 -6.88
N THR A 446 16.30 6.63 -7.67
CA THR A 446 15.49 6.97 -8.84
C THR A 446 14.24 6.09 -8.95
N HIS A 447 13.25 6.59 -9.70
CA HIS A 447 12.06 5.83 -10.07
C HIS A 447 12.29 4.87 -11.26
N HIS A 448 13.53 4.79 -11.77
CA HIS A 448 13.85 3.99 -12.95
C HIS A 448 14.77 2.84 -12.60
N LEU A 449 14.57 1.72 -13.31
CA LEU A 449 15.56 0.66 -13.40
C LEU A 449 16.26 0.74 -14.75
N LEU A 450 17.52 0.36 -14.77
CA LEU A 450 18.31 0.32 -15.98
C LEU A 450 17.97 -0.91 -16.81
N SER A 451 17.79 -0.73 -18.11
CA SER A 451 17.69 -1.80 -19.09
C SER A 451 18.94 -1.80 -19.96
N THR A 452 19.59 -2.96 -20.07
CA THR A 452 20.75 -3.17 -20.94
C THR A 452 20.42 -4.24 -21.96
N VAL A 453 20.57 -3.93 -23.24
CA VAL A 453 20.37 -4.90 -24.32
C VAL A 453 21.51 -5.92 -24.30
N MET A 454 21.18 -7.20 -24.38
CA MET A 454 22.12 -8.30 -24.53
C MET A 454 21.94 -8.92 -25.92
N ASN A 455 22.95 -8.85 -26.78
CA ASN A 455 22.89 -9.44 -28.09
C ASN A 455 23.13 -10.97 -28.06
N GLN A 456 23.01 -11.64 -29.20
CA GLN A 456 23.19 -13.09 -29.29
C GLN A 456 24.61 -13.56 -28.94
N GLN A 457 25.59 -12.69 -29.11
CA GLN A 457 26.99 -12.92 -28.74
C GLN A 457 27.24 -12.69 -27.25
N GLY A 458 26.22 -12.15 -26.52
CA GLY A 458 26.28 -11.84 -25.11
C GLY A 458 26.95 -10.52 -24.79
N GLU A 459 27.10 -9.64 -25.76
CA GLU A 459 27.60 -8.29 -25.53
C GLU A 459 26.49 -7.41 -24.91
N MET A 460 26.88 -6.59 -23.94
CA MET A 460 26.00 -5.63 -23.24
C MET A 460 26.04 -4.29 -23.98
N LEU A 461 24.90 -3.89 -24.51
CA LEU A 461 24.73 -2.73 -25.38
C LEU A 461 23.62 -1.82 -24.85
N TYR A 462 23.70 -0.53 -25.15
CA TYR A 462 22.59 0.42 -25.00
C TYR A 462 21.90 0.37 -23.63
N THR A 463 22.63 0.68 -22.56
CA THR A 463 22.04 0.80 -21.23
C THR A 463 21.36 2.15 -21.08
N GLU A 464 20.09 2.13 -20.62
CA GLU A 464 19.31 3.33 -20.37
C GLU A 464 18.31 3.16 -19.21
N PRO A 465 17.86 4.23 -18.55
CA PRO A 465 16.69 4.23 -17.66
C PRO A 465 15.45 3.88 -18.48
N PHE A 466 14.77 2.78 -18.12
CA PHE A 466 13.67 2.29 -18.95
C PHE A 466 12.43 1.92 -18.14
N TYR A 467 12.56 1.10 -17.10
CA TYR A 467 11.44 0.67 -16.29
C TYR A 467 11.10 1.74 -15.26
N TYR A 468 9.87 2.25 -15.29
CA TYR A 468 9.40 3.31 -14.37
C TYR A 468 8.60 2.71 -13.22
N LEU A 469 9.02 2.97 -11.99
CA LEU A 469 8.36 2.55 -10.76
C LEU A 469 7.50 3.68 -10.18
N GLN A 470 6.37 3.33 -9.61
CA GLN A 470 5.52 4.25 -8.85
C GLN A 470 6.11 4.46 -7.46
N ASP A 471 5.94 5.65 -6.92
CA ASP A 471 6.35 5.99 -5.57
C ASP A 471 5.37 6.99 -4.96
N LEU A 472 5.10 6.84 -3.65
CA LEU A 472 4.36 7.82 -2.85
C LEU A 472 5.27 8.50 -1.83
N SER A 473 6.55 8.16 -1.82
CA SER A 473 7.50 8.74 -0.89
C SER A 473 7.78 10.20 -1.26
N ASN A 474 7.31 11.14 -0.52
CA ASN A 474 7.54 12.59 -0.63
C ASN A 474 9.04 12.99 -0.71
N GLY A 475 9.81 12.41 -1.65
CA GLY A 475 11.23 12.65 -1.84
C GLY A 475 12.14 11.79 -0.95
N THR A 476 11.64 10.76 -0.30
CA THR A 476 12.47 9.68 0.24
C THR A 476 12.91 8.76 -0.90
N GLU A 477 14.11 8.21 -0.79
CA GLU A 477 14.73 7.37 -1.80
C GLU A 477 13.82 6.23 -2.25
N SER A 478 13.61 6.08 -3.56
CA SER A 478 12.98 4.88 -4.12
C SER A 478 13.85 3.68 -3.78
N LYS A 479 13.36 2.80 -2.92
CA LYS A 479 14.05 1.59 -2.52
C LYS A 479 13.54 0.45 -3.39
N SER A 480 14.18 0.18 -4.53
CA SER A 480 13.97 -1.06 -5.26
C SER A 480 14.87 -2.15 -4.67
N GLY A 481 14.25 -3.28 -4.32
CA GLY A 481 14.94 -4.51 -3.95
C GLY A 481 15.28 -5.37 -5.17
N ASN A 482 15.38 -6.69 -4.98
CA ASN A 482 15.62 -7.58 -6.10
C ASN A 482 14.35 -7.77 -6.97
N MET A 483 14.54 -8.48 -8.08
CA MET A 483 13.57 -8.56 -9.18
C MET A 483 13.46 -9.98 -9.71
N ALA A 484 12.33 -10.29 -10.35
CA ALA A 484 12.13 -11.52 -11.10
C ALA A 484 11.24 -11.26 -12.31
N PHE A 485 11.42 -12.03 -13.39
CA PHE A 485 10.49 -12.08 -14.51
C PHE A 485 9.51 -13.25 -14.36
N ASP A 486 8.29 -13.09 -14.89
CA ASP A 486 7.43 -14.21 -15.22
C ASP A 486 7.71 -14.72 -16.64
N THR A 487 7.08 -15.84 -17.01
CA THR A 487 7.24 -16.44 -18.35
C THR A 487 6.63 -15.60 -19.47
N ASP A 488 5.75 -14.66 -19.15
CA ASP A 488 5.16 -13.72 -20.10
C ASP A 488 5.99 -12.45 -20.29
N GLY A 489 7.10 -12.31 -19.56
CA GLY A 489 8.03 -11.18 -19.66
C GLY A 489 7.64 -9.97 -18.83
N ASN A 490 6.73 -10.10 -17.87
CA ASN A 490 6.46 -9.05 -16.90
C ASN A 490 7.54 -9.08 -15.80
N LEU A 491 8.03 -7.90 -15.45
CA LEU A 491 9.04 -7.72 -14.41
C LEU A 491 8.38 -7.43 -13.07
N TYR A 492 8.68 -8.25 -12.07
CA TYR A 492 8.26 -8.08 -10.67
C TYR A 492 9.39 -7.45 -9.89
N VAL A 493 9.11 -6.36 -9.19
CA VAL A 493 10.10 -5.56 -8.46
C VAL A 493 9.68 -5.37 -7.02
N ALA A 494 10.57 -5.68 -6.08
CA ALA A 494 10.38 -5.39 -4.65
C ALA A 494 10.48 -3.88 -4.42
N THR A 495 9.46 -3.26 -3.81
CA THR A 495 9.41 -1.82 -3.55
C THR A 495 8.72 -1.48 -2.24
N ALA A 496 8.80 -0.23 -1.80
CA ALA A 496 8.08 0.26 -0.62
C ALA A 496 6.55 0.17 -0.73
N LEU A 497 6.00 0.27 -1.96
CA LEU A 497 4.55 0.14 -2.18
C LEU A 497 4.06 -1.32 -2.23
N GLY A 498 4.97 -2.28 -2.20
CA GLY A 498 4.69 -3.69 -2.41
C GLY A 498 5.47 -4.25 -3.60
N VAL A 499 4.95 -5.30 -4.25
CA VAL A 499 5.54 -5.83 -5.48
C VAL A 499 4.94 -5.12 -6.68
N GLN A 500 5.75 -4.33 -7.39
CA GLN A 500 5.32 -3.70 -8.64
C GLN A 500 5.52 -4.63 -9.83
N VAL A 501 4.52 -4.74 -10.68
CA VAL A 501 4.57 -5.55 -11.91
C VAL A 501 4.61 -4.62 -13.11
N VAL A 502 5.73 -4.68 -13.82
CA VAL A 502 6.06 -3.76 -14.93
C VAL A 502 6.02 -4.52 -16.24
N ASP A 503 5.34 -3.96 -17.25
CA ASP A 503 5.23 -4.57 -18.56
C ASP A 503 6.50 -4.37 -19.42
N HIS A 504 6.55 -5.03 -20.58
CA HIS A 504 7.67 -4.96 -21.52
C HIS A 504 7.90 -3.55 -22.12
N ASN A 505 6.98 -2.61 -21.93
CA ASN A 505 7.15 -1.20 -22.28
C ASN A 505 7.66 -0.34 -21.13
N GLY A 506 8.10 -0.96 -20.03
CA GLY A 506 8.63 -0.27 -18.86
C GLY A 506 7.59 0.42 -17.99
N ARG A 507 6.29 0.07 -18.12
CA ARG A 507 5.19 0.72 -17.39
C ARG A 507 4.71 -0.15 -16.24
N THR A 508 4.67 0.38 -15.02
CA THR A 508 4.01 -0.29 -13.90
C THR A 508 2.51 -0.44 -14.17
N ARG A 509 2.04 -1.68 -14.25
CA ARG A 509 0.66 -2.07 -14.56
C ARG A 509 -0.11 -2.58 -13.35
N ALA A 510 0.60 -3.18 -12.38
CA ALA A 510 -0.01 -3.70 -11.16
C ALA A 510 0.92 -3.48 -9.96
N ILE A 511 0.32 -3.42 -8.77
CA ILE A 511 1.00 -3.35 -7.48
C ILE A 511 0.32 -4.35 -6.55
N LEU A 512 1.08 -5.33 -6.07
CA LEU A 512 0.62 -6.30 -5.09
C LEU A 512 0.98 -5.80 -3.70
N SER A 513 -0.01 -5.33 -2.96
CA SER A 513 0.20 -4.84 -1.60
C SER A 513 0.36 -6.00 -0.62
N LEU A 514 1.18 -5.78 0.42
CA LEU A 514 1.32 -6.70 1.53
C LEU A 514 0.50 -6.24 2.74
N PRO A 515 0.25 -7.14 3.70
CA PRO A 515 -0.47 -6.79 4.93
C PRO A 515 0.22 -5.71 5.76
N ALA A 516 1.56 -5.67 5.77
CA ALA A 516 2.33 -4.66 6.49
C ALA A 516 3.73 -4.51 5.89
N GLY A 517 4.22 -3.27 5.84
CA GLY A 517 5.62 -2.94 5.58
C GLY A 517 6.06 -2.96 4.11
N GLU A 518 7.32 -2.64 3.96
CA GLU A 518 8.05 -2.49 2.71
C GLU A 518 8.57 -3.85 2.22
N VAL A 519 8.47 -4.13 0.92
CA VAL A 519 9.05 -5.35 0.34
C VAL A 519 10.53 -5.11 0.07
N GLN A 520 11.36 -5.87 0.76
CA GLN A 520 12.82 -5.77 0.68
C GLN A 520 13.40 -6.67 -0.40
N SER A 521 12.80 -7.85 -0.58
CA SER A 521 13.29 -8.86 -1.53
C SER A 521 12.15 -9.75 -2.01
N LEU A 522 12.29 -10.33 -3.19
CA LEU A 522 11.32 -11.27 -3.74
C LEU A 522 11.98 -12.43 -4.50
N ALA A 523 11.27 -13.56 -4.59
CA ALA A 523 11.60 -14.67 -5.48
C ALA A 523 10.33 -15.19 -6.14
N PHE A 524 10.38 -15.46 -7.44
CA PHE A 524 9.27 -16.06 -8.17
C PHE A 524 9.71 -17.46 -8.66
N SER A 525 9.20 -18.51 -8.01
CA SER A 525 9.59 -19.89 -8.26
C SER A 525 8.37 -20.73 -8.62
N GLY A 526 8.35 -21.30 -9.83
CA GLY A 526 7.15 -21.92 -10.36
C GLY A 526 5.98 -20.93 -10.33
N ASN A 527 4.87 -21.30 -9.75
CA ASN A 527 3.72 -20.40 -9.55
C ASN A 527 3.63 -19.84 -8.11
N TYR A 528 4.74 -19.75 -7.38
CA TYR A 528 4.81 -19.20 -6.04
C TYR A 528 5.68 -17.94 -6.01
N LEU A 529 5.07 -16.82 -5.58
CA LEU A 529 5.77 -15.57 -5.34
C LEU A 529 6.04 -15.45 -3.85
N TYR A 530 7.33 -15.36 -3.51
CA TYR A 530 7.82 -15.14 -2.15
C TYR A 530 8.27 -13.71 -2.00
N VAL A 531 8.05 -13.11 -0.84
CA VAL A 531 8.53 -11.77 -0.51
C VAL A 531 9.06 -11.71 0.91
N VAL A 532 10.13 -10.96 1.12
CA VAL A 532 10.64 -10.58 2.43
C VAL A 532 10.09 -9.21 2.77
N CYS A 533 9.43 -9.11 3.93
CA CYS A 533 8.86 -7.89 4.45
C CYS A 533 9.13 -7.80 5.95
N GLY A 534 10.02 -6.89 6.37
CA GLY A 534 10.53 -6.85 7.73
C GLY A 534 11.27 -8.15 8.09
N GLU A 535 10.89 -8.76 9.21
CA GLU A 535 11.45 -10.04 9.68
C GLU A 535 10.67 -11.27 9.19
N SER A 536 9.69 -11.07 8.31
CA SER A 536 8.79 -12.13 7.85
C SER A 536 8.97 -12.42 6.36
N ILE A 537 8.79 -13.70 6.02
CA ILE A 537 8.67 -14.14 4.63
C ILE A 537 7.20 -14.49 4.37
N TYR A 538 6.63 -13.91 3.32
CA TYR A 538 5.31 -14.24 2.82
C TYR A 538 5.42 -15.05 1.54
N VAL A 539 4.48 -15.94 1.33
CA VAL A 539 4.31 -16.69 0.08
C VAL A 539 2.90 -16.53 -0.43
N ARG A 540 2.75 -16.42 -1.75
CA ARG A 540 1.46 -16.41 -2.42
C ARG A 540 1.50 -17.29 -3.66
N GLN A 541 0.49 -18.12 -3.84
CA GLN A 541 0.30 -18.84 -5.08
C GLN A 541 -0.29 -17.89 -6.12
N MET A 542 0.31 -17.88 -7.30
CA MET A 542 -0.03 -17.00 -8.42
C MET A 542 -0.65 -17.78 -9.58
N LYS A 543 -1.39 -17.11 -10.43
CA LYS A 543 -1.80 -17.63 -11.75
C LYS A 543 -0.63 -17.55 -12.74
N ALA A 544 0.17 -16.49 -12.65
CA ALA A 544 1.41 -16.35 -13.41
C ALA A 544 2.46 -17.38 -12.94
N THR A 545 3.43 -17.67 -13.81
CA THR A 545 4.56 -18.56 -13.52
C THR A 545 5.86 -17.78 -13.61
N GLY A 546 6.68 -17.85 -12.57
CA GLY A 546 8.01 -17.23 -12.54
C GLY A 546 8.95 -17.89 -13.55
N HIS A 547 9.74 -17.09 -14.23
CA HIS A 547 10.77 -17.58 -15.12
C HIS A 547 12.01 -18.00 -14.32
N ASN A 548 12.55 -19.20 -14.61
CA ASN A 548 13.85 -19.64 -14.10
C ASN A 548 14.89 -19.56 -15.22
N PRO A 549 15.75 -18.53 -15.25
CA PRO A 549 16.74 -18.35 -16.30
C PRO A 549 17.77 -19.50 -16.39
N ALA A 550 18.00 -20.23 -15.29
CA ALA A 550 18.93 -21.36 -15.29
C ALA A 550 18.36 -22.63 -15.94
N ALA A 551 17.02 -22.73 -16.09
CA ALA A 551 16.38 -23.89 -16.70
C ALA A 551 16.28 -23.78 -18.21
N GLU A 552 15.57 -22.80 -18.73
CA GLU A 552 15.33 -22.65 -20.17
C GLU A 552 15.18 -21.18 -20.58
N LYS A 553 15.57 -20.90 -21.83
CA LYS A 553 15.25 -19.66 -22.51
C LYS A 553 13.83 -19.74 -23.05
N VAL A 554 12.99 -18.78 -22.71
CA VAL A 554 11.61 -18.68 -23.19
C VAL A 554 11.47 -17.49 -24.12
N SER A 555 11.00 -17.72 -25.35
CA SER A 555 10.61 -16.62 -26.23
C SER A 555 9.15 -16.25 -25.98
N TYR A 556 8.89 -15.02 -25.57
CA TYR A 556 7.54 -14.46 -25.50
C TYR A 556 7.30 -13.49 -26.64
N LYS A 557 6.07 -13.43 -27.12
CA LYS A 557 5.67 -12.43 -28.10
C LYS A 557 5.53 -11.10 -27.37
N SER A 558 6.35 -10.12 -27.73
CA SER A 558 6.07 -8.74 -27.35
C SER A 558 4.65 -8.41 -27.81
N GLN A 559 3.72 -8.22 -26.89
CA GLN A 559 2.40 -7.73 -27.26
C GLN A 559 2.60 -6.37 -27.92
N GLY A 560 2.16 -6.27 -29.18
CA GLY A 560 2.25 -5.04 -29.96
C GLY A 560 1.61 -3.87 -29.20
N GLN A 561 2.03 -2.69 -29.55
CA GLN A 561 1.56 -1.42 -29.00
C GLN A 561 0.03 -1.41 -28.84
N GLY A 562 -0.44 -1.45 -27.60
CA GLY A 562 -1.81 -1.22 -27.19
C GLY A 562 -1.89 0.04 -26.34
#